data_a0bd7281b355e080462a2bb8cd46f0e4
#
_entry.id   a0bd7281b355e080462a2bb8cd46f0e4
#
_cell.length_a   1.000
_cell.length_b   1.000
_cell.length_c   1.000
_cell.angle_alpha   90.00
_cell.angle_beta   90.00
_cell.angle_gamma   90.00
#
_symmetry.space_group_name_H-M   'P 1'
#
loop_
_entity.id
_entity.type
_entity.pdbx_description
1 polymer ?
#
loop_
_entity_poly.entity_id
_entity_poly.type
_entity_poly.pdbx_seq_one_letter_code
_entity_poly.pdbx_strand_id
1 'polypeptide(L)'
;MIGTALIEECIIHDVEVYAVVRAGSSKTKRLPENAQIHQIECELEKLEELPAKITGECDTFFHIAWGNTGENRNSSTELQSKNVFYTLKAVRAAHVMGCKRFIGAGSQAEYGPMDVPRIAPDSPVHPTTPYGASKLAANQLSSMLCKELGMEWIWPRIFSVYGIYEKETTMIASGLRKMLKGEKTEFTPAEQRWDYLYSKDAGRAYYLIGEKGKDG
;
A
#
# COMPACT_ATOMS: atom_id res chain seq x y z
N MET A 1 -6.20 4.94 4.36
CA MET A 1 -6.92 5.28 3.11
C MET A 1 -7.05 4.03 2.23
N ILE A 2 -6.06 3.60 1.43
CA ILE A 2 -6.20 2.44 0.51
C ILE A 2 -6.58 1.16 1.24
N GLY A 3 -5.90 0.79 2.35
CA GLY A 3 -6.23 -0.42 3.10
C GLY A 3 -7.67 -0.41 3.66
N THR A 4 -8.17 0.73 4.12
CA THR A 4 -9.57 0.86 4.56
C THR A 4 -10.53 0.66 3.39
N ALA A 5 -10.25 1.26 2.23
CA ALA A 5 -11.08 1.10 1.03
C ALA A 5 -11.07 -0.35 0.48
N LEU A 6 -9.94 -1.05 0.56
CA LEU A 6 -9.87 -2.48 0.25
C LEU A 6 -10.74 -3.31 1.21
N ILE A 7 -10.69 -3.02 2.51
CA ILE A 7 -11.51 -3.71 3.51
C ILE A 7 -13.01 -3.48 3.26
N GLU A 8 -13.41 -2.24 2.92
CA GLU A 8 -14.79 -1.93 2.54
C GLU A 8 -15.25 -2.74 1.33
N GLU A 9 -14.38 -2.91 0.34
CA GLU A 9 -14.67 -3.73 -0.84
C GLU A 9 -14.75 -5.23 -0.50
N CYS A 10 -13.86 -5.74 0.36
CA CYS A 10 -13.90 -7.12 0.86
C CYS A 10 -15.24 -7.43 1.56
N ILE A 11 -15.77 -6.51 2.36
CA ILE A 11 -17.07 -6.66 3.03
C ILE A 11 -18.20 -6.79 2.00
N ILE A 12 -18.20 -5.98 0.94
CA ILE A 12 -19.22 -6.02 -0.12
C ILE A 12 -19.26 -7.40 -0.80
N HIS A 13 -18.13 -8.10 -0.80
CA HIS A 13 -18.00 -9.42 -1.44
C HIS A 13 -17.93 -10.59 -0.45
N ASP A 14 -18.36 -10.40 0.80
CA ASP A 14 -18.40 -11.43 1.85
C ASP A 14 -17.04 -12.10 2.14
N VAL A 15 -15.94 -11.35 1.99
CA VAL A 15 -14.58 -11.83 2.27
C VAL A 15 -14.21 -11.56 3.72
N GLU A 16 -13.71 -12.58 4.41
CA GLU A 16 -13.18 -12.47 5.76
C GLU A 16 -11.81 -11.80 5.77
N VAL A 17 -11.59 -10.84 6.67
CA VAL A 17 -10.40 -10.00 6.69
C VAL A 17 -9.72 -10.00 8.06
N TYR A 18 -8.46 -10.41 8.09
CA TYR A 18 -7.57 -10.21 9.23
C TYR A 18 -6.80 -8.89 9.04
N ALA A 19 -7.35 -7.82 9.61
CA ALA A 19 -6.80 -6.48 9.49
C ALA A 19 -5.62 -6.28 10.47
N VAL A 20 -4.40 -6.35 9.98
CA VAL A 20 -3.20 -6.15 10.80
C VAL A 20 -3.00 -4.66 11.07
N VAL A 21 -3.01 -4.29 12.33
CA VAL A 21 -2.92 -2.92 12.81
C VAL A 21 -1.78 -2.75 13.80
N ARG A 22 -1.23 -1.55 13.89
CA ARG A 22 -0.24 -1.21 14.90
C ARG A 22 -0.92 -1.06 16.26
N ALA A 23 -0.35 -1.62 17.31
CA ALA A 23 -0.85 -1.50 18.68
C ALA A 23 -1.08 -0.04 19.09
N GLY A 24 -2.21 0.22 19.74
CA GLY A 24 -2.59 1.54 20.21
C GLY A 24 -2.81 2.62 19.13
N SER A 25 -2.94 2.24 17.87
CA SER A 25 -3.15 3.19 16.77
C SER A 25 -4.55 3.78 16.78
N SER A 26 -4.67 5.11 16.87
CA SER A 26 -5.96 5.81 16.71
C SER A 26 -6.60 5.60 15.32
N LYS A 27 -5.83 5.12 14.35
CA LYS A 27 -6.33 4.86 12.98
C LYS A 27 -7.19 3.60 12.89
N THR A 28 -7.22 2.75 13.91
CA THR A 28 -8.12 1.58 13.98
C THR A 28 -9.59 2.01 13.93
N LYS A 29 -9.93 3.20 14.43
CA LYS A 29 -11.27 3.80 14.32
C LYS A 29 -11.75 4.04 12.88
N ARG A 30 -10.88 3.86 11.88
CA ARG A 30 -11.22 3.97 10.45
C ARG A 30 -11.67 2.63 9.85
N LEU A 31 -11.52 1.55 10.59
CA LEU A 31 -12.00 0.24 10.16
C LEU A 31 -13.50 0.19 10.35
N PRO A 32 -14.26 -0.34 9.38
CA PRO A 32 -15.69 -0.55 9.54
C PRO A 32 -15.96 -1.53 10.68
N GLU A 33 -17.06 -1.33 11.40
CA GLU A 33 -17.58 -2.32 12.36
C GLU A 33 -18.33 -3.38 11.56
N ASN A 34 -17.74 -4.56 11.43
CA ASN A 34 -18.31 -5.69 10.69
C ASN A 34 -17.76 -7.00 11.28
N ALA A 35 -18.59 -8.02 11.34
CA ALA A 35 -18.23 -9.33 11.91
C ALA A 35 -17.15 -10.07 11.10
N GLN A 36 -16.98 -9.76 9.84
CA GLN A 36 -15.95 -10.34 8.96
C GLN A 36 -14.56 -9.71 9.17
N ILE A 37 -14.44 -8.70 10.03
CA ILE A 37 -13.16 -7.99 10.24
C ILE A 37 -12.57 -8.34 11.61
N HIS A 38 -11.45 -9.03 11.57
CA HIS A 38 -10.69 -9.39 12.75
C HIS A 38 -9.46 -8.48 12.86
N GLN A 39 -9.43 -7.62 13.88
CA GLN A 39 -8.27 -6.74 14.12
C GLN A 39 -7.17 -7.52 14.83
N ILE A 40 -5.98 -7.57 14.23
CA ILE A 40 -4.80 -8.23 14.77
C ILE A 40 -3.72 -7.19 15.04
N GLU A 41 -3.34 -7.00 16.29
CA GLU A 41 -2.25 -6.09 16.64
C GLU A 41 -0.89 -6.74 16.36
N CYS A 42 -0.14 -6.11 15.45
CA CYS A 42 1.23 -6.50 15.12
C CYS A 42 2.03 -5.33 14.56
N GLU A 43 3.25 -5.16 15.06
CA GLU A 43 4.19 -4.17 14.54
C GLU A 43 4.90 -4.71 13.29
N LEU A 44 5.36 -3.80 12.39
CA LEU A 44 6.09 -4.18 11.18
C LEU A 44 7.40 -4.94 11.47
N GLU A 45 8.05 -4.61 12.57
CA GLU A 45 9.25 -5.30 13.03
C GLU A 45 9.00 -6.75 13.43
N LYS A 46 7.75 -7.10 13.77
CA LYS A 46 7.35 -8.37 14.39
C LYS A 46 6.38 -9.18 13.54
N LEU A 47 6.38 -8.98 12.22
CA LEU A 47 5.45 -9.68 11.32
C LEU A 47 5.61 -11.20 11.35
N GLU A 48 6.74 -11.72 11.79
CA GLU A 48 6.96 -13.14 12.04
C GLU A 48 6.07 -13.73 13.15
N GLU A 49 5.48 -12.89 14.00
CA GLU A 49 4.53 -13.32 15.04
C GLU A 49 3.09 -13.54 14.50
N LEU A 50 2.77 -13.05 13.28
CA LEU A 50 1.42 -13.12 12.72
C LEU A 50 0.86 -14.55 12.64
N PRO A 51 1.62 -15.57 12.19
CA PRO A 51 1.09 -16.94 12.10
C PRO A 51 0.61 -17.51 13.44
N ALA A 52 1.15 -17.03 14.56
CA ALA A 52 0.69 -17.42 15.89
C ALA A 52 -0.56 -16.65 16.36
N LYS A 53 -0.88 -15.53 15.73
CA LYS A 53 -2.01 -14.65 16.08
C LYS A 53 -3.24 -14.87 15.21
N ILE A 54 -3.08 -15.49 14.05
CA ILE A 54 -4.14 -15.74 13.07
C ILE A 54 -4.36 -17.24 12.97
N THR A 55 -5.54 -17.71 13.36
CA THR A 55 -5.89 -19.14 13.40
C THR A 55 -6.75 -19.57 12.20
N GLY A 56 -7.27 -18.63 11.44
CA GLY A 56 -8.05 -18.90 10.22
C GLY A 56 -7.16 -19.16 9.01
N GLU A 57 -7.74 -19.78 8.00
CA GLU A 57 -7.09 -19.96 6.70
C GLU A 57 -7.01 -18.62 5.97
N CYS A 58 -5.87 -18.32 5.36
CA CYS A 58 -5.64 -17.14 4.55
C CYS A 58 -5.13 -17.57 3.18
N ASP A 59 -5.77 -17.09 2.11
CA ASP A 59 -5.34 -17.37 0.73
C ASP A 59 -4.49 -16.26 0.13
N THR A 60 -4.73 -15.00 0.52
CA THR A 60 -4.11 -13.82 -0.05
C THR A 60 -3.61 -12.86 1.03
N PHE A 61 -2.37 -12.41 0.92
CA PHE A 61 -1.76 -11.43 1.81
C PHE A 61 -1.56 -10.09 1.10
N PHE A 62 -2.22 -9.04 1.58
CA PHE A 62 -2.04 -7.66 1.09
C PHE A 62 -1.07 -6.89 2.00
N HIS A 63 0.12 -6.61 1.50
CA HIS A 63 1.12 -5.81 2.22
C HIS A 63 1.06 -4.33 1.81
N ILE A 64 0.13 -3.57 2.40
CA ILE A 64 -0.07 -2.13 2.11
C ILE A 64 0.70 -1.24 3.09
N ALA A 65 1.12 -1.80 4.22
CA ALA A 65 1.83 -1.06 5.26
C ALA A 65 3.24 -0.64 4.82
N TRP A 66 3.64 0.55 5.25
CA TRP A 66 4.99 1.08 5.06
C TRP A 66 5.34 2.03 6.19
N GLY A 67 6.47 1.84 6.84
CA GLY A 67 6.94 2.69 7.92
C GLY A 67 7.53 4.02 7.39
N ASN A 68 7.55 5.03 8.26
CA ASN A 68 8.24 6.29 8.00
C ASN A 68 7.78 7.03 6.72
N THR A 69 6.45 7.12 6.52
CA THR A 69 5.82 7.84 5.39
C THR A 69 5.59 9.34 5.65
N GLY A 70 6.10 9.87 6.78
CA GLY A 70 6.03 11.28 7.17
C GLY A 70 7.13 12.13 6.53
N GLU A 71 7.67 13.07 7.33
CA GLU A 71 8.68 14.03 6.90
C GLU A 71 9.98 13.37 6.40
N ASN A 72 10.38 12.26 7.01
CA ASN A 72 11.60 11.54 6.65
C ASN A 72 11.46 10.57 5.46
N ARG A 73 10.30 10.60 4.77
CA ARG A 73 10.04 9.69 3.66
C ARG A 73 11.11 9.74 2.58
N ASN A 74 11.56 10.93 2.22
CA ASN A 74 12.48 11.14 1.11
C ASN A 74 13.91 11.51 1.55
N SER A 75 14.19 11.57 2.85
CA SER A 75 15.48 12.08 3.38
C SER A 75 16.25 11.06 4.22
N SER A 76 15.61 10.00 4.72
CA SER A 76 16.28 9.01 5.57
C SER A 76 16.42 7.66 4.89
N THR A 77 17.62 7.35 4.40
CA THR A 77 17.96 6.06 3.79
C THR A 77 17.82 4.91 4.78
N GLU A 78 18.33 5.08 6.01
CA GLU A 78 18.29 4.03 7.03
C GLU A 78 16.87 3.67 7.47
N LEU A 79 15.99 4.66 7.64
CA LEU A 79 14.60 4.42 8.01
C LEU A 79 13.81 3.76 6.87
N GLN A 80 14.12 4.12 5.63
CA GLN A 80 13.43 3.55 4.49
C GLN A 80 13.89 2.13 4.19
N SER A 81 15.17 1.82 4.31
CA SER A 81 15.72 0.48 4.06
C SER A 81 15.13 -0.60 4.98
N LYS A 82 14.75 -0.27 6.22
CA LYS A 82 14.07 -1.20 7.14
C LYS A 82 12.80 -1.79 6.55
N ASN A 83 12.07 -1.02 5.74
CA ASN A 83 10.84 -1.50 5.13
C ASN A 83 11.06 -2.64 4.12
N VAL A 84 12.24 -2.77 3.55
CA VAL A 84 12.62 -3.90 2.70
C VAL A 84 12.57 -5.19 3.52
N PHE A 85 13.20 -5.19 4.70
CA PHE A 85 13.18 -6.33 5.61
C PHE A 85 11.78 -6.63 6.13
N TYR A 86 10.97 -5.60 6.42
CA TYR A 86 9.58 -5.79 6.85
C TYR A 86 8.74 -6.44 5.74
N THR A 87 8.98 -6.07 4.47
CA THR A 87 8.32 -6.71 3.33
C THR A 87 8.70 -8.19 3.22
N LEU A 88 9.98 -8.53 3.38
CA LEU A 88 10.42 -9.94 3.36
C LEU A 88 9.86 -10.74 4.54
N LYS A 89 9.76 -10.15 5.74
CA LYS A 89 9.06 -10.77 6.88
C LYS A 89 7.59 -11.00 6.57
N ALA A 90 6.92 -10.05 5.91
CA ALA A 90 5.53 -10.18 5.49
C ALA A 90 5.34 -11.36 4.51
N VAL A 91 6.23 -11.53 3.52
CA VAL A 91 6.19 -12.68 2.60
C VAL A 91 6.34 -14.00 3.35
N ARG A 92 7.31 -14.10 4.27
CA ARG A 92 7.51 -15.32 5.07
C ARG A 92 6.32 -15.62 5.97
N ALA A 93 5.74 -14.60 6.62
CA ALA A 93 4.54 -14.76 7.44
C ALA A 93 3.35 -15.23 6.59
N ALA A 94 3.14 -14.64 5.41
CA ALA A 94 2.12 -15.06 4.46
C ALA A 94 2.28 -16.53 4.06
N HIS A 95 3.49 -16.96 3.73
CA HIS A 95 3.80 -18.34 3.38
C HIS A 95 3.46 -19.32 4.54
N VAL A 96 3.89 -18.99 5.77
CA VAL A 96 3.61 -19.83 6.96
C VAL A 96 2.11 -19.92 7.25
N MET A 97 1.34 -18.86 6.98
CA MET A 97 -0.13 -18.87 7.10
C MET A 97 -0.84 -19.59 5.95
N GLY A 98 -0.12 -20.14 4.96
CA GLY A 98 -0.69 -20.87 3.85
C GLY A 98 -1.18 -20.00 2.69
N CYS A 99 -0.90 -18.69 2.71
CA CYS A 99 -1.26 -17.80 1.61
C CYS A 99 -0.58 -18.23 0.30
N LYS A 100 -1.36 -18.32 -0.75
CA LYS A 100 -0.86 -18.66 -2.10
C LYS A 100 -0.42 -17.42 -2.86
N ARG A 101 -0.94 -16.25 -2.48
CA ARG A 101 -0.73 -14.99 -3.19
C ARG A 101 -0.25 -13.90 -2.24
N PHE A 102 0.79 -13.19 -2.65
CA PHE A 102 1.30 -11.99 -1.97
C PHE A 102 1.14 -10.78 -2.87
N ILE A 103 0.44 -9.75 -2.38
CA ILE A 103 0.21 -8.51 -3.11
C ILE A 103 0.85 -7.37 -2.33
N GLY A 104 1.92 -6.79 -2.88
CA GLY A 104 2.59 -5.65 -2.28
C GLY A 104 1.97 -4.32 -2.73
N ALA A 105 2.37 -3.24 -2.08
CA ALA A 105 2.03 -1.88 -2.50
C ALA A 105 3.26 -1.18 -3.04
N GLY A 106 3.43 -1.17 -4.35
CA GLY A 106 4.45 -0.43 -5.05
C GLY A 106 4.19 1.09 -5.08
N SER A 107 5.04 1.80 -5.79
CA SER A 107 4.94 3.25 -5.91
C SER A 107 5.48 3.75 -7.24
N GLN A 108 4.88 4.78 -7.80
CA GLN A 108 5.43 5.51 -8.94
C GLN A 108 6.86 6.06 -8.66
N ALA A 109 7.24 6.22 -7.40
CA ALA A 109 8.58 6.65 -7.02
C ALA A 109 9.69 5.65 -7.40
N GLU A 110 9.34 4.41 -7.73
CA GLU A 110 10.26 3.40 -8.27
C GLU A 110 10.76 3.76 -9.66
N TYR A 111 9.91 4.41 -10.47
CA TYR A 111 10.30 4.90 -11.79
C TYR A 111 11.23 6.12 -11.71
N GLY A 112 11.09 6.96 -10.67
CA GLY A 112 11.74 8.25 -10.60
C GLY A 112 11.12 9.28 -11.57
N PRO A 113 11.76 10.43 -11.78
CA PRO A 113 11.32 11.42 -12.76
C PRO A 113 11.42 10.86 -14.18
N MET A 114 10.34 10.97 -14.95
CA MET A 114 10.28 10.52 -16.33
C MET A 114 9.67 11.62 -17.20
N ASP A 115 10.28 11.88 -18.35
CA ASP A 115 9.76 12.76 -19.40
C ASP A 115 9.27 11.90 -20.57
N VAL A 116 8.12 11.24 -20.35
CA VAL A 116 7.48 10.36 -21.34
C VAL A 116 5.98 10.62 -21.36
N PRO A 117 5.30 10.44 -22.51
CA PRO A 117 3.85 10.63 -22.59
C PRO A 117 3.05 9.68 -21.71
N ARG A 118 3.58 8.49 -21.46
CA ARG A 118 2.94 7.43 -20.67
C ARG A 118 4.00 6.55 -20.02
N ILE A 119 3.80 6.23 -18.74
CA ILE A 119 4.59 5.26 -18.02
C ILE A 119 3.89 3.90 -18.13
N ALA A 120 4.60 2.92 -18.70
CA ALA A 120 4.15 1.54 -18.79
C ALA A 120 4.72 0.69 -17.62
N PRO A 121 4.14 -0.47 -17.31
CA PRO A 121 4.65 -1.32 -16.22
C PRO A 121 6.13 -1.72 -16.36
N ASP A 122 6.61 -1.89 -17.58
CA ASP A 122 7.97 -2.24 -17.98
C ASP A 122 8.89 -1.04 -18.24
N SER A 123 8.40 0.19 -18.01
CA SER A 123 9.25 1.40 -18.13
C SER A 123 10.48 1.30 -17.21
N PRO A 124 11.63 1.85 -17.63
CA PRO A 124 12.85 1.85 -16.82
C PRO A 124 12.63 2.45 -15.42
N VAL A 125 13.30 1.88 -14.43
CA VAL A 125 13.20 2.31 -13.03
C VAL A 125 14.49 2.99 -12.60
N HIS A 126 14.39 4.27 -12.19
CA HIS A 126 15.51 5.09 -11.74
C HIS A 126 15.11 5.94 -10.52
N PRO A 127 14.87 5.30 -9.36
CA PRO A 127 14.43 6.02 -8.16
C PRO A 127 15.49 7.04 -7.72
N THR A 128 15.05 8.24 -7.39
CA THR A 128 15.91 9.35 -6.95
C THR A 128 15.78 9.68 -5.47
N THR A 129 14.97 8.93 -4.73
CA THR A 129 14.74 9.12 -3.30
C THR A 129 14.97 7.82 -2.53
N PRO A 130 15.36 7.88 -1.23
CA PRO A 130 15.45 6.69 -0.37
C PRO A 130 14.17 5.86 -0.35
N TYR A 131 13.01 6.53 -0.35
CA TYR A 131 11.71 5.87 -0.43
C TYR A 131 11.54 5.08 -1.74
N GLY A 132 11.79 5.71 -2.88
CA GLY A 132 11.66 5.05 -4.19
C GLY A 132 12.64 3.88 -4.34
N ALA A 133 13.90 4.08 -3.93
CA ALA A 133 14.93 3.03 -3.95
C ALA A 133 14.55 1.84 -3.05
N SER A 134 14.03 2.10 -1.85
CA SER A 134 13.59 1.04 -0.94
C SER A 134 12.33 0.32 -1.43
N LYS A 135 11.41 1.03 -2.10
CA LYS A 135 10.25 0.41 -2.76
C LYS A 135 10.68 -0.52 -3.89
N LEU A 136 11.62 -0.10 -4.73
CA LEU A 136 12.17 -0.93 -5.80
C LEU A 136 12.92 -2.15 -5.25
N ALA A 137 13.72 -1.98 -4.20
CA ALA A 137 14.40 -3.11 -3.56
C ALA A 137 13.40 -4.10 -2.94
N ALA A 138 12.35 -3.62 -2.28
CA ALA A 138 11.29 -4.46 -1.73
C ALA A 138 10.52 -5.21 -2.84
N ASN A 139 10.23 -4.54 -3.95
CA ASN A 139 9.65 -5.13 -5.15
C ASN A 139 10.47 -6.34 -5.63
N GLN A 140 11.74 -6.10 -5.97
CA GLN A 140 12.62 -7.12 -6.53
C GLN A 140 12.87 -8.29 -5.58
N LEU A 141 13.19 -8.00 -4.31
CA LEU A 141 13.51 -9.04 -3.35
C LEU A 141 12.28 -9.84 -2.91
N SER A 142 11.11 -9.22 -2.80
CA SER A 142 9.87 -9.96 -2.48
C SER A 142 9.43 -10.85 -3.64
N SER A 143 9.61 -10.42 -4.89
CA SER A 143 9.36 -11.25 -6.08
C SER A 143 10.23 -12.52 -6.07
N MET A 144 11.54 -12.36 -5.83
CA MET A 144 12.47 -13.48 -5.76
C MET A 144 12.10 -14.44 -4.62
N LEU A 145 11.77 -13.91 -3.45
CA LEU A 145 11.39 -14.72 -2.29
C LEU A 145 10.05 -15.44 -2.50
N CYS A 146 9.04 -14.79 -3.09
CA CYS A 146 7.78 -15.45 -3.43
C CYS A 146 7.99 -16.59 -4.41
N LYS A 147 8.82 -16.41 -5.43
CA LYS A 147 9.20 -17.47 -6.38
C LYS A 147 9.91 -18.65 -5.69
N GLU A 148 10.84 -18.38 -4.77
CA GLU A 148 11.52 -19.39 -3.95
C GLU A 148 10.52 -20.21 -3.12
N LEU A 149 9.49 -19.55 -2.58
CA LEU A 149 8.48 -20.16 -1.72
C LEU A 149 7.27 -20.73 -2.48
N GLY A 150 7.23 -20.63 -3.80
CA GLY A 150 6.13 -21.13 -4.64
C GLY A 150 4.83 -20.32 -4.49
N MET A 151 4.95 -19.03 -4.19
CA MET A 151 3.83 -18.10 -4.04
C MET A 151 3.67 -17.21 -5.28
N GLU A 152 2.44 -16.90 -5.65
CA GLU A 152 2.16 -15.84 -6.62
C GLU A 152 2.52 -14.48 -6.04
N TRP A 153 3.10 -13.61 -6.86
CA TRP A 153 3.53 -12.28 -6.47
C TRP A 153 2.97 -11.21 -7.41
N ILE A 154 2.35 -10.17 -6.85
CA ILE A 154 1.81 -9.03 -7.62
C ILE A 154 2.22 -7.73 -6.94
N TRP A 155 2.70 -6.77 -7.74
CA TRP A 155 3.22 -5.49 -7.22
C TRP A 155 2.66 -4.29 -7.96
N PRO A 156 1.40 -3.88 -7.68
CA PRO A 156 0.81 -2.69 -8.30
C PRO A 156 1.54 -1.43 -7.84
N ARG A 157 2.04 -0.65 -8.80
CA ARG A 157 2.68 0.64 -8.53
C ARG A 157 1.63 1.73 -8.44
N ILE A 158 1.45 2.24 -7.22
CA ILE A 158 0.47 3.29 -6.91
C ILE A 158 1.02 4.64 -7.35
N PHE A 159 0.23 5.40 -8.08
CA PHE A 159 0.48 6.81 -8.38
C PHE A 159 -0.14 7.69 -7.30
N SER A 160 -1.01 8.63 -7.62
CA SER A 160 -1.63 9.48 -6.61
C SER A 160 -3.05 9.04 -6.32
N VAL A 161 -3.26 8.59 -5.08
CA VAL A 161 -4.59 8.25 -4.59
C VAL A 161 -5.08 9.35 -3.67
N TYR A 162 -6.29 9.87 -3.92
CA TYR A 162 -6.96 10.86 -3.10
C TYR A 162 -8.26 10.31 -2.51
N GLY A 163 -8.77 10.92 -1.46
CA GLY A 163 -10.06 10.53 -0.88
C GLY A 163 -10.11 10.62 0.65
N ILE A 164 -11.04 9.86 1.25
CA ILE A 164 -11.26 9.82 2.69
C ILE A 164 -9.98 9.39 3.41
N TYR A 165 -9.64 10.09 4.49
CA TYR A 165 -8.42 9.90 5.28
C TYR A 165 -7.10 10.34 4.60
N GLU A 166 -7.18 11.10 3.52
CA GLU A 166 -6.03 11.77 2.96
C GLU A 166 -5.46 12.81 3.96
N LYS A 167 -4.15 13.07 3.88
CA LYS A 167 -3.55 14.12 4.71
C LYS A 167 -4.11 15.49 4.31
N GLU A 168 -4.43 16.31 5.30
CA GLU A 168 -5.00 17.65 5.10
C GLU A 168 -4.12 18.60 4.29
N THR A 169 -2.81 18.32 4.27
CA THR A 169 -1.79 19.13 3.59
C THR A 169 -1.58 18.77 2.12
N THR A 170 -2.26 17.75 1.59
CA THR A 170 -2.17 17.42 0.17
C THR A 170 -2.88 18.46 -0.68
N MET A 171 -2.48 18.60 -1.94
CA MET A 171 -3.02 19.61 -2.84
C MET A 171 -4.55 19.53 -2.96
N ILE A 172 -5.09 18.32 -3.20
CA ILE A 172 -6.53 18.12 -3.35
C ILE A 172 -7.27 18.40 -2.05
N ALA A 173 -6.84 17.81 -0.93
CA ALA A 173 -7.54 17.96 0.35
C ALA A 173 -7.47 19.40 0.87
N SER A 174 -6.32 20.06 0.78
CA SER A 174 -6.16 21.46 1.20
C SER A 174 -6.94 22.42 0.30
N GLY A 175 -6.90 22.20 -1.01
CA GLY A 175 -7.63 23.01 -1.99
C GLY A 175 -9.14 22.93 -1.76
N LEU A 176 -9.69 21.71 -1.68
CA LEU A 176 -11.12 21.51 -1.42
C LEU A 176 -11.59 22.17 -0.10
N ARG A 177 -10.80 22.05 0.98
CA ARG A 177 -11.15 22.68 2.26
C ARG A 177 -11.18 24.18 2.19
N LYS A 178 -10.21 24.80 1.51
CA LYS A 178 -10.21 26.26 1.30
C LYS A 178 -11.43 26.68 0.49
N MET A 179 -11.73 25.99 -0.62
CA MET A 179 -12.91 26.28 -1.46
C MET A 179 -14.21 26.17 -0.66
N LEU A 180 -14.36 25.13 0.17
CA LEU A 180 -15.55 24.96 1.02
C LEU A 180 -15.72 26.07 2.05
N LYS A 181 -14.64 26.74 2.46
CA LYS A 181 -14.65 27.90 3.36
C LYS A 181 -14.81 29.23 2.61
N GLY A 182 -14.91 29.23 1.30
CA GLY A 182 -14.93 30.43 0.47
C GLY A 182 -13.55 31.12 0.37
N GLU A 183 -12.48 30.47 0.77
CA GLU A 183 -11.12 31.00 0.71
C GLU A 183 -10.56 30.83 -0.70
N LYS A 184 -9.78 31.84 -1.15
CA LYS A 184 -9.08 31.76 -2.45
C LYS A 184 -8.00 30.68 -2.39
N THR A 185 -7.99 29.77 -3.34
CA THR A 185 -6.96 28.77 -3.54
C THR A 185 -5.95 29.23 -4.61
N GLU A 186 -4.68 29.03 -4.34
CA GLU A 186 -3.60 29.27 -5.29
C GLU A 186 -3.04 27.94 -5.75
N PHE A 187 -2.96 27.76 -7.05
CA PHE A 187 -2.38 26.61 -7.71
C PHE A 187 -1.28 27.06 -8.67
N THR A 188 -0.36 26.17 -8.98
CA THR A 188 0.55 26.35 -10.14
C THR A 188 -0.26 26.39 -11.42
N PRO A 189 0.32 26.78 -12.58
CA PRO A 189 -0.39 26.81 -13.88
C PRO A 189 -1.00 25.47 -14.31
N ALA A 190 -0.81 24.38 -13.53
CA ALA A 190 -1.36 23.05 -13.78
C ALA A 190 -0.87 22.44 -15.11
N GLU A 191 0.37 22.70 -15.48
CA GLU A 191 1.01 22.15 -16.69
C GLU A 191 1.50 20.71 -16.48
N GLN A 192 1.61 20.26 -15.22
CA GLN A 192 2.08 18.91 -14.88
C GLN A 192 1.05 17.87 -15.29
N ARG A 193 1.50 16.84 -16.01
CA ARG A 193 0.70 15.65 -16.26
C ARG A 193 0.72 14.80 -14.99
N TRP A 194 -0.46 14.52 -14.43
CA TRP A 194 -0.58 13.78 -13.19
C TRP A 194 -1.80 12.87 -13.21
N ASP A 195 -1.64 11.67 -12.68
CA ASP A 195 -2.71 10.67 -12.61
C ASP A 195 -3.25 10.59 -11.18
N TYR A 196 -4.54 10.82 -11.02
CA TYR A 196 -5.24 10.76 -9.75
C TYR A 196 -6.28 9.65 -9.76
N LEU A 197 -6.24 8.78 -8.75
CA LEU A 197 -7.21 7.71 -8.55
C LEU A 197 -7.97 7.94 -7.24
N TYR A 198 -9.29 7.79 -7.27
CA TYR A 198 -10.09 7.87 -6.05
C TYR A 198 -9.84 6.66 -5.16
N SER A 199 -9.82 6.85 -3.84
CA SER A 199 -9.44 5.81 -2.88
C SER A 199 -10.34 4.58 -2.90
N LYS A 200 -11.63 4.72 -3.17
CA LYS A 200 -12.55 3.57 -3.33
C LYS A 200 -12.23 2.77 -4.59
N ASP A 201 -11.93 3.44 -5.70
CA ASP A 201 -11.51 2.76 -6.92
C ASP A 201 -10.17 2.05 -6.74
N ALA A 202 -9.25 2.63 -5.96
CA ALA A 202 -8.01 1.96 -5.57
C ALA A 202 -8.29 0.71 -4.72
N GLY A 203 -9.21 0.78 -3.75
CA GLY A 203 -9.65 -0.37 -2.94
C GLY A 203 -10.23 -1.48 -3.81
N ARG A 204 -11.15 -1.13 -4.71
CA ARG A 204 -11.74 -2.07 -5.68
C ARG A 204 -10.70 -2.68 -6.62
N ALA A 205 -9.74 -1.88 -7.11
CA ALA A 205 -8.65 -2.38 -7.93
C ALA A 205 -7.81 -3.42 -7.18
N TYR A 206 -7.45 -3.16 -5.91
CA TYR A 206 -6.74 -4.12 -5.07
C TYR A 206 -7.53 -5.40 -4.84
N TYR A 207 -8.83 -5.30 -4.58
CA TYR A 207 -9.71 -6.46 -4.46
C TYR A 207 -9.69 -7.30 -5.75
N LEU A 208 -9.89 -6.66 -6.92
CA LEU A 208 -9.88 -7.36 -8.21
C LEU A 208 -8.51 -7.98 -8.53
N ILE A 209 -7.41 -7.35 -8.11
CA ILE A 209 -6.06 -7.92 -8.21
C ILE A 209 -5.95 -9.15 -7.32
N GLY A 210 -6.55 -9.14 -6.13
CA GLY A 210 -6.65 -10.31 -5.26
C GLY A 210 -7.37 -11.48 -5.91
N GLU A 211 -8.49 -11.21 -6.57
CA GLU A 211 -9.33 -12.22 -7.19
C GLU A 211 -8.81 -12.74 -8.54
N LYS A 212 -8.33 -11.83 -9.40
CA LYS A 212 -8.10 -12.09 -10.83
C LYS A 212 -6.72 -11.68 -11.31
N GLY A 213 -5.89 -11.14 -10.43
CA GLY A 213 -4.54 -10.74 -10.78
C GLY A 213 -3.72 -11.92 -11.27
N LYS A 214 -2.77 -11.65 -12.16
CA LYS A 214 -1.81 -12.64 -12.66
C LYS A 214 -0.49 -12.42 -11.96
N ASP A 215 0.23 -13.51 -11.76
CA ASP A 215 1.60 -13.51 -11.25
C ASP A 215 2.51 -12.67 -12.15
N GLY A 216 3.31 -11.73 -11.54
CA GLY A 216 4.23 -10.85 -12.28
C GLY A 216 4.01 -9.37 -12.11
#